data_0a85f65bdc1d45f173384be68cf7d73c
#
_entry.id   0a85f65bdc1d45f173384be68cf7d73c
#
_cell.length_a   1.000
_cell.length_b   1.000
_cell.length_c   1.000
_cell.angle_alpha   90.00
_cell.angle_beta   90.00
_cell.angle_gamma   90.00
#
_symmetry.space_group_name_H-M   'P 1'
#
loop_
_entity.id
_entity.type
_entity.pdbx_description
1 polymer ?
#
loop_
_entity_poly.entity_id
_entity_poly.type
_entity_poly.pdbx_seq_one_letter_code
_entity_poly.pdbx_strand_id
1 'polypeptide(L)'
;MNVKTKAAVIADEFTLLSVASIWDVCSLNRLNAIDQLKAFCPDLLFIESTWNGADGSWSNENRITSQLPLIQSLTEFCNQNNIPTVFWNKEDPVHFVDFSIRAKLTALFDIVFTTEVDCIARYKALLAHERVYFLPFFANTQTFYPKDLKRQSGYCFAGSWYEKYHERNNDFLHLYGLIKNSGASVNIFDRNHQKNIEGRTFPAEFQQSIVGNLPYTEIDKAYSGYETGISLNIVKNGQTMFARRAVELLASGTAVVSNYTRAMRVLFGELVDTVSLYDDKIHRTSCDTSER
;
A
#
# COMPACT_ATOMS: atom_id res chain seq x y z
N MET A 1 18.97 -24.15 11.76
CA MET A 1 18.03 -23.58 10.77
C MET A 1 16.95 -22.86 11.55
N ASN A 2 16.77 -21.57 11.35
CA ASN A 2 15.62 -20.88 11.96
C ASN A 2 14.35 -21.38 11.27
N VAL A 3 13.48 -22.03 12.02
CA VAL A 3 12.15 -22.43 11.53
C VAL A 3 11.37 -21.14 11.28
N LYS A 4 10.90 -20.93 10.04
CA LYS A 4 10.04 -19.79 9.71
C LYS A 4 8.67 -19.99 10.36
N THR A 5 8.08 -18.90 10.87
CA THR A 5 6.69 -18.87 11.33
C THR A 5 5.76 -19.24 10.17
N LYS A 6 4.87 -20.18 10.37
CA LYS A 6 3.84 -20.57 9.40
C LYS A 6 2.64 -19.64 9.51
N ALA A 7 2.34 -18.91 8.45
CA ALA A 7 1.24 -17.96 8.43
C ALA A 7 0.19 -18.32 7.36
N ALA A 8 -1.06 -18.51 7.78
CA ALA A 8 -2.18 -18.52 6.86
C ALA A 8 -2.57 -17.07 6.56
N VAL A 9 -2.65 -16.69 5.28
CA VAL A 9 -2.74 -15.28 4.87
C VAL A 9 -3.88 -15.05 3.89
N ILE A 10 -4.67 -13.99 4.14
CA ILE A 10 -5.55 -13.37 3.14
C ILE A 10 -5.06 -11.95 2.94
N ALA A 11 -4.45 -11.68 1.78
CA ALA A 11 -3.84 -10.39 1.48
C ALA A 11 -3.77 -10.15 -0.03
N ASP A 12 -3.58 -8.90 -0.44
CA ASP A 12 -3.25 -8.58 -1.83
C ASP A 12 -1.80 -9.01 -2.15
N GLU A 13 -1.50 -9.16 -3.43
CA GLU A 13 -0.24 -9.68 -3.95
C GLU A 13 1.00 -9.04 -3.29
N PHE A 14 1.01 -7.72 -3.15
CA PHE A 14 2.17 -7.02 -2.61
C PHE A 14 2.46 -7.31 -1.13
N THR A 15 1.43 -7.47 -0.31
CA THR A 15 1.61 -7.86 1.09
C THR A 15 2.03 -9.32 1.17
N LEU A 16 1.37 -10.19 0.39
CA LEU A 16 1.71 -11.61 0.33
C LEU A 16 3.18 -11.81 -0.01
N LEU A 17 3.67 -11.18 -1.09
CA LEU A 17 5.07 -11.25 -1.50
C LEU A 17 6.04 -10.72 -0.43
N SER A 18 5.64 -9.67 0.28
CA SER A 18 6.46 -9.10 1.35
C SER A 18 6.56 -10.02 2.56
N VAL A 19 5.44 -10.57 3.05
CA VAL A 19 5.45 -11.47 4.21
C VAL A 19 6.02 -12.85 3.89
N ALA A 20 5.90 -13.35 2.66
CA ALA A 20 6.51 -14.60 2.21
C ALA A 20 8.05 -14.55 2.22
N SER A 21 8.64 -13.35 2.24
CA SER A 21 10.09 -13.20 2.41
C SER A 21 10.57 -13.62 3.81
N ILE A 22 9.70 -13.51 4.82
CA ILE A 22 10.03 -13.74 6.24
C ILE A 22 9.28 -14.94 6.84
N TRP A 23 8.07 -15.25 6.36
CA TRP A 23 7.23 -16.35 6.85
C TRP A 23 7.15 -17.50 5.85
N ASP A 24 6.78 -18.68 6.33
CA ASP A 24 6.25 -19.79 5.51
C ASP A 24 4.74 -19.54 5.34
N VAL A 25 4.30 -19.26 4.10
CA VAL A 25 2.97 -18.67 3.86
C VAL A 25 2.06 -19.61 3.09
N CYS A 26 0.85 -19.82 3.61
CA CYS A 26 -0.29 -20.37 2.89
C CYS A 26 -1.27 -19.24 2.53
N SER A 27 -1.35 -18.85 1.25
CA SER A 27 -2.36 -17.92 0.77
C SER A 27 -3.72 -18.60 0.68
N LEU A 28 -4.69 -18.14 1.48
CA LEU A 28 -6.00 -18.76 1.54
C LEU A 28 -6.90 -18.31 0.38
N ASN A 29 -7.31 -19.25 -0.46
CA ASN A 29 -8.30 -19.04 -1.49
C ASN A 29 -9.71 -19.09 -0.89
N ARG A 30 -10.61 -18.21 -1.28
CA ARG A 30 -11.96 -18.09 -0.72
C ARG A 30 -12.76 -19.39 -0.75
N LEU A 31 -12.62 -20.20 -1.81
CA LEU A 31 -13.45 -21.40 -2.01
C LEU A 31 -13.08 -22.55 -1.09
N ASN A 32 -11.83 -22.64 -0.65
CA ASN A 32 -11.30 -23.74 0.15
C ASN A 32 -10.48 -23.27 1.36
N ALA A 33 -10.69 -22.02 1.81
CA ALA A 33 -9.90 -21.38 2.86
C ALA A 33 -9.84 -22.20 4.16
N ILE A 34 -10.95 -22.79 4.60
CA ILE A 34 -11.02 -23.62 5.82
C ILE A 34 -10.19 -24.90 5.67
N ASP A 35 -10.28 -25.57 4.53
CA ASP A 35 -9.53 -26.81 4.30
C ASP A 35 -8.03 -26.53 4.18
N GLN A 36 -7.66 -25.46 3.50
CA GLN A 36 -6.27 -24.99 3.44
C GLN A 36 -5.72 -24.64 4.82
N LEU A 37 -6.48 -23.89 5.63
CA LEU A 37 -6.10 -23.52 7.00
C LEU A 37 -5.84 -24.77 7.85
N LYS A 38 -6.76 -25.74 7.82
CA LYS A 38 -6.64 -27.01 8.56
C LYS A 38 -5.43 -27.83 8.11
N ALA A 39 -5.25 -27.98 6.80
CA ALA A 39 -4.16 -28.78 6.24
C ALA A 39 -2.78 -28.14 6.50
N PHE A 40 -2.69 -26.82 6.49
CA PHE A 40 -1.44 -26.08 6.67
C PHE A 40 -0.99 -26.06 8.14
N CYS A 41 -1.91 -26.10 9.11
CA CYS A 41 -1.63 -25.99 10.55
C CYS A 41 -0.73 -24.78 10.85
N PRO A 42 -1.19 -23.55 10.68
CA PRO A 42 -0.38 -22.35 10.85
C PRO A 42 -0.12 -22.00 12.32
N ASP A 43 0.93 -21.21 12.55
CA ASP A 43 1.22 -20.57 13.83
C ASP A 43 0.41 -19.29 14.05
N LEU A 44 -0.08 -18.67 12.94
CA LEU A 44 -0.96 -17.49 12.99
C LEU A 44 -1.85 -17.40 11.75
N LEU A 45 -3.01 -16.74 11.91
CA LEU A 45 -3.86 -16.28 10.83
C LEU A 45 -3.68 -14.77 10.66
N PHE A 46 -3.21 -14.34 9.48
CA PHE A 46 -3.04 -12.92 9.14
C PHE A 46 -3.98 -12.53 8.00
N ILE A 47 -4.87 -11.58 8.24
CA ILE A 47 -5.81 -11.07 7.25
C ILE A 47 -5.67 -9.56 7.15
N GLU A 48 -5.53 -9.03 5.92
CA GLU A 48 -5.54 -7.58 5.70
C GLU A 48 -6.87 -7.10 5.11
N SER A 49 -7.06 -5.78 5.12
CA SER A 49 -8.16 -5.11 4.40
C SER A 49 -7.95 -5.20 2.88
N THR A 50 -8.06 -6.40 2.33
CA THR A 50 -7.88 -6.66 0.90
C THR A 50 -9.14 -6.38 0.09
N TRP A 51 -8.96 -5.99 -1.17
CA TRP A 51 -10.05 -5.79 -2.13
C TRP A 51 -10.19 -6.96 -3.11
N ASN A 52 -9.13 -7.71 -3.35
CA ASN A 52 -9.14 -8.77 -4.35
C ASN A 52 -8.52 -10.07 -3.84
N GLY A 53 -7.63 -10.01 -2.86
CA GLY A 53 -6.73 -11.12 -2.55
C GLY A 53 -5.65 -11.29 -3.63
N ALA A 54 -4.61 -12.02 -3.32
CA ALA A 54 -3.48 -12.22 -4.24
C ALA A 54 -3.87 -13.01 -5.50
N ASP A 55 -4.82 -13.92 -5.39
CA ASP A 55 -5.32 -14.77 -6.48
C ASP A 55 -6.62 -14.25 -7.12
N GLY A 56 -7.14 -13.09 -6.67
CA GLY A 56 -8.39 -12.51 -7.14
C GLY A 56 -9.66 -13.18 -6.61
N SER A 57 -9.58 -14.22 -5.80
CA SER A 57 -10.74 -14.97 -5.30
C SER A 57 -11.61 -14.17 -4.32
N TRP A 58 -11.09 -13.07 -3.79
CA TRP A 58 -11.77 -12.16 -2.85
C TRP A 58 -12.27 -10.87 -3.51
N SER A 59 -12.50 -10.87 -4.83
CA SER A 59 -12.91 -9.69 -5.60
C SER A 59 -14.43 -9.56 -5.79
N ASN A 60 -14.87 -8.36 -6.16
CA ASN A 60 -16.25 -8.02 -6.49
C ASN A 60 -17.24 -8.37 -5.34
N GLU A 61 -18.30 -9.15 -5.61
CA GLU A 61 -19.26 -9.64 -4.63
C GLU A 61 -18.65 -10.56 -3.57
N ASN A 62 -17.49 -11.13 -3.86
CA ASN A 62 -16.74 -12.00 -2.96
C ASN A 62 -15.73 -11.26 -2.08
N ARG A 63 -15.81 -9.92 -1.99
CA ARG A 63 -14.92 -9.12 -1.14
C ARG A 63 -14.97 -9.60 0.31
N ILE A 64 -13.86 -9.49 0.99
CA ILE A 64 -13.74 -9.90 2.39
C ILE A 64 -14.82 -9.24 3.28
N THR A 65 -15.23 -8.01 2.98
CA THR A 65 -16.30 -7.28 3.68
C THR A 65 -17.69 -7.91 3.51
N SER A 66 -17.88 -8.76 2.52
CA SER A 66 -19.12 -9.50 2.24
C SER A 66 -19.07 -10.95 2.70
N GLN A 67 -17.95 -11.41 3.24
CA GLN A 67 -17.69 -12.80 3.59
C GLN A 67 -17.59 -13.02 5.12
N LEU A 68 -18.32 -12.22 5.91
CA LEU A 68 -18.27 -12.27 7.37
C LEU A 68 -18.45 -13.71 7.92
N PRO A 69 -19.41 -14.55 7.46
CA PRO A 69 -19.56 -15.92 7.97
C PRO A 69 -18.31 -16.79 7.74
N LEU A 70 -17.64 -16.64 6.58
CA LEU A 70 -16.42 -17.39 6.30
C LEU A 70 -15.27 -16.93 7.20
N ILE A 71 -15.10 -15.62 7.37
CA ILE A 71 -14.08 -15.08 8.26
C ILE A 71 -14.32 -15.48 9.72
N GLN A 72 -15.58 -15.49 10.17
CA GLN A 72 -15.96 -16.03 11.47
C GLN A 72 -15.54 -17.50 11.63
N SER A 73 -15.85 -18.35 10.65
CA SER A 73 -15.46 -19.76 10.69
C SER A 73 -13.94 -19.96 10.76
N LEU A 74 -13.16 -19.10 10.04
CA LEU A 74 -11.69 -19.12 10.10
C LEU A 74 -11.18 -18.72 11.48
N THR A 75 -11.69 -17.63 12.04
CA THR A 75 -11.26 -17.14 13.37
C THR A 75 -11.72 -18.07 14.50
N GLU A 76 -12.93 -18.64 14.42
CA GLU A 76 -13.42 -19.66 15.39
C GLU A 76 -12.54 -20.90 15.39
N PHE A 77 -12.18 -21.41 14.20
CA PHE A 77 -11.22 -22.53 14.11
C PHE A 77 -9.87 -22.19 14.75
N CYS A 78 -9.34 -20.99 14.47
CA CYS A 78 -8.09 -20.54 15.08
C CYS A 78 -8.20 -20.47 16.60
N ASN A 79 -9.27 -19.88 17.14
CA ASN A 79 -9.50 -19.76 18.58
C ASN A 79 -9.59 -21.14 19.27
N GLN A 80 -10.28 -22.10 18.66
CA GLN A 80 -10.40 -23.47 19.18
C GLN A 80 -9.05 -24.22 19.20
N ASN A 81 -8.08 -23.80 18.37
CA ASN A 81 -6.77 -24.41 18.25
C ASN A 81 -5.64 -23.54 18.83
N ASN A 82 -5.97 -22.47 19.56
CA ASN A 82 -5.01 -21.51 20.15
C ASN A 82 -4.07 -20.87 19.10
N ILE A 83 -4.56 -20.64 17.89
CA ILE A 83 -3.85 -19.96 16.81
C ILE A 83 -4.22 -18.48 16.88
N PRO A 84 -3.27 -17.56 17.11
CA PRO A 84 -3.54 -16.12 17.15
C PRO A 84 -4.05 -15.59 15.81
N THR A 85 -4.98 -14.64 15.88
CA THR A 85 -5.60 -14.03 14.73
C THR A 85 -5.27 -12.54 14.65
N VAL A 86 -4.82 -12.10 13.48
CA VAL A 86 -4.34 -10.73 13.25
C VAL A 86 -5.09 -10.12 12.07
N PHE A 87 -5.65 -8.93 12.25
CA PHE A 87 -6.21 -8.12 11.18
C PHE A 87 -5.38 -6.84 10.99
N TRP A 88 -4.98 -6.56 9.76
CA TRP A 88 -4.31 -5.31 9.41
C TRP A 88 -5.18 -4.46 8.49
N ASN A 89 -5.72 -3.35 9.02
CA ASN A 89 -6.43 -2.39 8.19
C ASN A 89 -5.43 -1.41 7.55
N LYS A 90 -4.96 -1.77 6.35
CA LYS A 90 -4.08 -0.92 5.54
C LYS A 90 -4.80 0.21 4.81
N GLU A 91 -6.14 0.21 4.83
CA GLU A 91 -7.00 1.18 4.16
C GLU A 91 -7.49 2.29 5.10
N ASP A 92 -7.03 2.30 6.37
CA ASP A 92 -7.31 3.38 7.31
C ASP A 92 -6.64 4.70 6.87
N PRO A 93 -7.28 5.84 7.17
CA PRO A 93 -8.60 6.02 7.77
C PRO A 93 -9.76 6.00 6.77
N VAL A 94 -9.45 5.92 5.44
CA VAL A 94 -10.43 6.10 4.35
C VAL A 94 -11.57 5.07 4.41
N HIS A 95 -11.21 3.81 4.66
CA HIS A 95 -12.15 2.69 4.69
C HIS A 95 -12.35 2.09 6.10
N PHE A 96 -12.07 2.87 7.15
CA PHE A 96 -12.32 2.46 8.53
C PHE A 96 -13.77 1.98 8.73
N VAL A 97 -14.74 2.75 8.23
CA VAL A 97 -16.17 2.43 8.37
C VAL A 97 -16.52 1.13 7.65
N ASP A 98 -15.93 0.88 6.49
CA ASP A 98 -16.27 -0.29 5.68
C ASP A 98 -15.84 -1.60 6.35
N PHE A 99 -14.61 -1.67 6.84
CA PHE A 99 -14.06 -2.88 7.46
C PHE A 99 -14.46 -3.07 8.92
N SER A 100 -14.61 -1.98 9.67
CA SER A 100 -14.76 -2.05 11.13
C SER A 100 -16.22 -1.94 11.58
N ILE A 101 -17.00 -1.02 10.99
CA ILE A 101 -18.38 -0.76 11.41
C ILE A 101 -19.37 -1.57 10.58
N ARG A 102 -19.31 -1.43 9.25
CA ARG A 102 -20.27 -2.10 8.36
C ARG A 102 -20.04 -3.60 8.29
N ALA A 103 -18.81 -4.03 8.01
CA ALA A 103 -18.46 -5.43 7.90
C ALA A 103 -18.18 -6.10 9.25
N LYS A 104 -17.94 -5.33 10.32
CA LYS A 104 -17.61 -5.81 11.68
C LYS A 104 -16.44 -6.80 11.72
N LEU A 105 -15.57 -6.77 10.73
CA LEU A 105 -14.48 -7.73 10.61
C LEU A 105 -13.48 -7.63 11.77
N THR A 106 -13.11 -6.41 12.16
CA THR A 106 -12.06 -6.18 13.16
C THR A 106 -12.39 -6.76 14.53
N ALA A 107 -13.68 -6.93 14.85
CA ALA A 107 -14.12 -7.53 16.13
C ALA A 107 -13.89 -9.04 16.22
N LEU A 108 -13.52 -9.70 15.12
CA LEU A 108 -13.29 -11.15 15.08
C LEU A 108 -11.84 -11.54 15.44
N PHE A 109 -10.94 -10.56 15.55
CA PHE A 109 -9.51 -10.81 15.65
C PHE A 109 -8.95 -10.48 17.04
N ASP A 110 -7.92 -11.23 17.45
CA ASP A 110 -7.22 -11.01 18.71
C ASP A 110 -6.41 -9.72 18.70
N ILE A 111 -5.82 -9.39 17.54
CA ILE A 111 -4.93 -8.24 17.35
C ILE A 111 -5.37 -7.48 16.11
N VAL A 112 -5.44 -6.15 16.20
CA VAL A 112 -5.72 -5.26 15.08
C VAL A 112 -4.55 -4.32 14.87
N PHE A 113 -4.07 -4.27 13.64
CA PHE A 113 -3.12 -3.25 13.18
C PHE A 113 -3.81 -2.22 12.29
N THR A 114 -3.36 -0.97 12.39
CA THR A 114 -3.81 0.15 11.56
C THR A 114 -2.63 0.91 10.98
N THR A 115 -2.79 1.45 9.77
CA THR A 115 -1.80 2.35 9.14
C THR A 115 -1.91 3.80 9.61
N GLU A 116 -2.96 4.12 10.38
CA GLU A 116 -3.21 5.49 10.87
C GLU A 116 -3.36 5.51 12.40
N VAL A 117 -2.43 6.17 13.09
CA VAL A 117 -2.42 6.22 14.56
C VAL A 117 -3.68 6.85 15.14
N ASP A 118 -4.33 7.79 14.42
CA ASP A 118 -5.58 8.41 14.85
C ASP A 118 -6.76 7.40 14.89
N CYS A 119 -6.62 6.25 14.23
CA CYS A 119 -7.60 5.17 14.28
C CYS A 119 -7.47 4.29 15.53
N ILE A 120 -6.33 4.30 16.23
CA ILE A 120 -6.11 3.43 17.41
C ILE A 120 -7.16 3.66 18.48
N ALA A 121 -7.41 4.92 18.87
CA ALA A 121 -8.42 5.25 19.88
C ALA A 121 -9.83 4.87 19.42
N ARG A 122 -10.12 5.02 18.12
CA ARG A 122 -11.42 4.62 17.54
C ARG A 122 -11.62 3.11 17.61
N TYR A 123 -10.58 2.32 17.31
CA TYR A 123 -10.63 0.86 17.45
C TYR A 123 -10.82 0.44 18.90
N LYS A 124 -10.06 1.01 19.83
CA LYS A 124 -10.18 0.70 21.26
C LYS A 124 -11.57 1.00 21.82
N ALA A 125 -12.24 2.05 21.32
CA ALA A 125 -13.62 2.35 21.66
C ALA A 125 -14.64 1.38 21.04
N LEU A 126 -14.29 0.72 19.92
CA LEU A 126 -15.17 -0.17 19.17
C LEU A 126 -15.02 -1.63 19.59
N LEU A 127 -13.80 -2.06 19.95
CA LEU A 127 -13.45 -3.44 20.23
C LEU A 127 -13.53 -3.76 21.72
N ALA A 128 -13.77 -5.01 22.06
CA ALA A 128 -13.79 -5.49 23.45
C ALA A 128 -12.37 -5.68 24.05
N HIS A 129 -11.32 -5.21 23.36
CA HIS A 129 -9.93 -5.38 23.79
C HIS A 129 -9.05 -4.18 23.38
N GLU A 130 -7.90 -4.04 24.05
CA GLU A 130 -6.95 -2.96 23.86
C GLU A 130 -5.79 -3.31 22.88
N ARG A 131 -5.80 -4.52 22.28
CA ARG A 131 -4.71 -5.01 21.42
C ARG A 131 -4.81 -4.43 20.00
N VAL A 132 -4.63 -3.11 19.93
CA VAL A 132 -4.64 -2.32 18.69
C VAL A 132 -3.32 -1.57 18.57
N TYR A 133 -2.63 -1.74 17.46
CA TYR A 133 -1.28 -1.21 17.28
C TYR A 133 -1.09 -0.57 15.91
N PHE A 134 -0.10 0.31 15.81
CA PHE A 134 0.32 0.91 14.58
C PHE A 134 1.23 -0.05 13.78
N LEU A 135 0.90 -0.26 12.53
CA LEU A 135 1.74 -0.94 11.54
C LEU A 135 1.70 -0.16 10.23
N PRO A 136 2.71 0.64 9.90
CA PRO A 136 2.77 1.39 8.66
C PRO A 136 2.96 0.47 7.45
N PHE A 137 2.82 1.02 6.27
CA PHE A 137 3.35 0.36 5.08
C PHE A 137 4.86 0.17 5.19
N PHE A 138 5.33 -0.92 4.61
CA PHE A 138 6.74 -1.30 4.58
C PHE A 138 7.14 -1.75 3.18
N ALA A 139 8.43 -1.73 2.88
CA ALA A 139 8.99 -2.24 1.64
C ALA A 139 9.55 -3.65 1.83
N ASN A 140 9.35 -4.50 0.83
CA ASN A 140 10.06 -5.77 0.74
C ASN A 140 11.51 -5.49 0.27
N THR A 141 12.46 -5.51 1.18
CA THR A 141 13.87 -5.22 0.88
C THR A 141 14.58 -6.29 0.03
N GLN A 142 13.96 -7.44 -0.21
CA GLN A 142 14.44 -8.40 -1.21
C GLN A 142 14.10 -7.98 -2.64
N THR A 143 13.07 -7.16 -2.80
CA THR A 143 12.64 -6.62 -4.12
C THR A 143 13.13 -5.19 -4.30
N PHE A 144 12.92 -4.35 -3.26
CA PHE A 144 13.24 -2.93 -3.27
C PHE A 144 14.54 -2.68 -2.49
N TYR A 145 15.61 -2.48 -3.22
CA TYR A 145 16.94 -2.15 -2.69
C TYR A 145 17.71 -1.34 -3.74
N PRO A 146 18.72 -0.57 -3.34
CA PRO A 146 19.54 0.18 -4.29
C PRO A 146 20.24 -0.77 -5.26
N LYS A 147 20.00 -0.59 -6.56
CA LYS A 147 20.61 -1.38 -7.64
C LYS A 147 21.69 -0.56 -8.32
N ASP A 148 22.79 -1.22 -8.68
CA ASP A 148 23.86 -0.60 -9.48
C ASP A 148 23.42 -0.52 -10.95
N LEU A 149 22.55 0.45 -11.23
CA LEU A 149 21.97 0.70 -12.56
C LEU A 149 22.12 2.18 -12.90
N LYS A 150 22.43 2.47 -14.16
CA LYS A 150 22.35 3.84 -14.67
C LYS A 150 20.88 4.27 -14.69
N ARG A 151 20.55 5.24 -13.83
CA ARG A 151 19.21 5.81 -13.74
C ARG A 151 18.93 6.77 -14.90
N GLN A 152 17.69 6.78 -15.36
CA GLN A 152 17.20 7.79 -16.30
C GLN A 152 16.96 9.09 -15.56
N SER A 153 17.38 10.21 -16.17
CA SER A 153 17.03 11.54 -15.68
C SER A 153 15.52 11.76 -15.82
N GLY A 154 14.92 12.46 -14.86
CA GLY A 154 13.51 12.76 -14.82
C GLY A 154 12.75 11.96 -13.74
N TYR A 155 11.44 11.91 -13.91
CA TYR A 155 10.51 11.41 -12.88
C TYR A 155 9.75 10.20 -13.36
N CYS A 156 9.55 9.21 -12.48
CA CYS A 156 8.60 8.12 -12.72
C CYS A 156 7.40 8.19 -11.79
N PHE A 157 6.24 7.82 -12.30
CA PHE A 157 5.05 7.55 -11.51
C PHE A 157 4.50 6.17 -11.89
N ALA A 158 4.43 5.24 -10.94
CA ALA A 158 3.79 3.96 -11.16
C ALA A 158 2.52 3.86 -10.32
N GLY A 159 1.36 3.88 -10.97
CA GLY A 159 0.08 3.91 -10.24
C GLY A 159 -1.12 4.06 -11.14
N SER A 160 -2.23 4.48 -10.56
CA SER A 160 -3.50 4.64 -11.26
C SER A 160 -4.02 6.07 -11.12
N TRP A 161 -4.74 6.50 -12.12
CA TRP A 161 -5.68 7.61 -11.97
C TRP A 161 -6.92 7.14 -11.23
N TYR A 162 -7.51 8.02 -10.41
CA TYR A 162 -8.77 7.79 -9.71
C TYR A 162 -9.61 9.05 -9.78
N GLU A 163 -10.57 9.10 -10.70
CA GLU A 163 -11.39 10.29 -10.92
C GLU A 163 -12.04 10.82 -9.65
N LYS A 164 -12.51 9.93 -8.80
CA LYS A 164 -13.20 10.26 -7.54
C LYS A 164 -12.35 11.00 -6.49
N TYR A 165 -11.02 11.03 -6.61
CA TYR A 165 -10.13 11.68 -5.64
C TYR A 165 -9.66 13.04 -6.16
N HIS A 166 -10.56 14.01 -6.22
CA HIS A 166 -10.31 15.33 -6.82
C HIS A 166 -9.12 16.07 -6.23
N GLU A 167 -8.99 16.12 -4.90
CA GLU A 167 -7.84 16.80 -4.26
C GLU A 167 -6.50 16.16 -4.67
N ARG A 168 -6.40 14.85 -4.62
CA ARG A 168 -5.21 14.12 -5.06
C ARG A 168 -4.90 14.38 -6.54
N ASN A 169 -5.92 14.45 -7.35
CA ASN A 169 -5.78 14.70 -8.78
C ASN A 169 -5.30 16.12 -9.05
N ASN A 170 -5.82 17.11 -8.34
CA ASN A 170 -5.34 18.50 -8.42
C ASN A 170 -3.86 18.60 -7.99
N ASP A 171 -3.47 17.91 -6.91
CA ASP A 171 -2.07 17.84 -6.50
C ASP A 171 -1.21 17.24 -7.61
N PHE A 172 -1.68 16.17 -8.26
CA PHE A 172 -0.91 15.53 -9.32
C PHE A 172 -0.78 16.43 -10.55
N LEU A 173 -1.85 17.08 -10.97
CA LEU A 173 -1.82 18.05 -12.07
C LEU A 173 -0.85 19.19 -11.79
N HIS A 174 -0.89 19.73 -10.58
CA HIS A 174 0.03 20.80 -10.17
C HIS A 174 1.51 20.33 -10.18
N LEU A 175 1.80 19.22 -9.51
CA LEU A 175 3.16 18.64 -9.47
C LEU A 175 3.66 18.30 -10.88
N TYR A 176 2.82 17.69 -11.72
CA TYR A 176 3.15 17.39 -13.11
C TYR A 176 3.47 18.66 -13.90
N GLY A 177 2.68 19.72 -13.72
CA GLY A 177 2.92 21.02 -14.35
C GLY A 177 4.27 21.62 -13.93
N LEU A 178 4.61 21.61 -12.64
CA LEU A 178 5.90 22.08 -12.14
C LEU A 178 7.07 21.31 -12.75
N ILE A 179 6.96 19.99 -12.84
CA ILE A 179 8.01 19.15 -13.44
C ILE A 179 8.16 19.48 -14.93
N LYS A 180 7.07 19.57 -15.67
CA LYS A 180 7.10 19.89 -17.10
C LYS A 180 7.67 21.28 -17.37
N ASN A 181 7.31 22.27 -16.55
CA ASN A 181 7.81 23.64 -16.66
C ASN A 181 9.32 23.75 -16.37
N SER A 182 9.87 22.84 -15.56
CA SER A 182 11.32 22.74 -15.34
C SER A 182 12.08 22.09 -16.51
N GLY A 183 11.36 21.63 -17.56
CA GLY A 183 11.95 20.90 -18.68
C GLY A 183 12.23 19.43 -18.42
N ALA A 184 11.88 18.90 -17.24
CA ALA A 184 12.08 17.49 -16.90
C ALA A 184 10.98 16.60 -17.51
N SER A 185 11.35 15.34 -17.78
CA SER A 185 10.41 14.31 -18.25
C SER A 185 9.67 13.65 -17.10
N VAL A 186 8.43 13.22 -17.37
CA VAL A 186 7.66 12.35 -16.49
C VAL A 186 7.25 11.12 -17.28
N ASN A 187 7.56 9.93 -16.76
CA ASN A 187 7.13 8.66 -17.32
C ASN A 187 6.14 7.98 -16.38
N ILE A 188 4.95 7.68 -16.89
CA ILE A 188 3.83 7.12 -16.15
C ILE A 188 3.65 5.64 -16.53
N PHE A 189 3.81 4.76 -15.55
CA PHE A 189 3.44 3.35 -15.64
C PHE A 189 2.02 3.19 -15.10
N ASP A 190 1.03 3.29 -16.01
CA ASP A 190 -0.37 3.23 -15.63
C ASP A 190 -0.80 1.78 -15.39
N ARG A 191 -1.14 1.44 -14.14
CA ARG A 191 -1.63 0.10 -13.75
C ARG A 191 -2.83 -0.36 -14.57
N ASN A 192 -3.64 0.58 -15.04
CA ASN A 192 -4.86 0.32 -15.80
C ASN A 192 -4.70 0.58 -17.31
N HIS A 193 -3.47 0.70 -17.79
CA HIS A 193 -3.19 0.94 -19.21
C HIS A 193 -3.96 -0.07 -20.08
N GLN A 194 -4.70 0.43 -21.07
CA GLN A 194 -5.52 -0.35 -22.01
C GLN A 194 -6.68 -1.19 -21.38
N LYS A 195 -6.99 -1.03 -20.09
CA LYS A 195 -8.07 -1.81 -19.44
C LYS A 195 -9.45 -1.16 -19.54
N ASN A 196 -9.54 0.10 -20.01
CA ASN A 196 -10.81 0.87 -20.17
C ASN A 196 -11.73 0.80 -18.93
N ILE A 197 -11.16 0.95 -17.73
CA ILE A 197 -11.93 0.94 -16.49
C ILE A 197 -12.45 2.34 -16.24
N GLU A 198 -13.77 2.48 -16.10
CA GLU A 198 -14.44 3.76 -15.80
C GLU A 198 -13.85 4.43 -14.57
N GLY A 199 -13.60 5.73 -14.65
CA GLY A 199 -13.02 6.55 -13.58
C GLY A 199 -11.53 6.22 -13.25
N ARG A 200 -10.85 5.42 -14.11
CA ARG A 200 -9.45 5.02 -13.93
C ARG A 200 -8.54 5.42 -15.07
N THR A 201 -9.05 6.14 -16.07
CA THR A 201 -8.28 6.57 -17.24
C THR A 201 -7.61 7.92 -16.96
N PHE A 202 -6.33 8.02 -17.26
CA PHE A 202 -5.60 9.28 -17.17
C PHE A 202 -6.16 10.30 -18.18
N PRO A 203 -6.34 11.57 -17.77
CA PRO A 203 -6.69 12.66 -18.66
C PRO A 203 -5.74 12.85 -19.85
N ALA A 204 -6.20 13.57 -20.87
CA ALA A 204 -5.49 13.74 -22.15
C ALA A 204 -4.09 14.36 -21.97
N GLU A 205 -3.92 15.29 -21.04
CA GLU A 205 -2.65 15.96 -20.75
C GLU A 205 -1.53 15.02 -20.31
N PHE A 206 -1.86 13.83 -19.80
CA PHE A 206 -0.88 12.82 -19.38
C PHE A 206 -0.53 11.80 -20.47
N GLN A 207 -1.29 11.75 -21.58
CA GLN A 207 -1.18 10.66 -22.56
C GLN A 207 0.24 10.50 -23.13
N GLN A 208 0.93 11.61 -23.40
CA GLN A 208 2.31 11.59 -23.91
C GLN A 208 3.34 11.09 -22.88
N SER A 209 2.97 11.06 -21.61
CA SER A 209 3.83 10.59 -20.52
C SER A 209 3.59 9.12 -20.15
N ILE A 210 2.52 8.51 -20.67
CA ILE A 210 2.21 7.09 -20.38
C ILE A 210 3.11 6.20 -21.21
N VAL A 211 3.94 5.40 -20.53
CA VAL A 211 4.90 4.48 -21.15
C VAL A 211 4.44 3.01 -21.09
N GLY A 212 3.25 2.75 -20.58
CA GLY A 212 2.68 1.42 -20.44
C GLY A 212 2.34 1.08 -19.00
N ASN A 213 2.39 -0.21 -18.64
CA ASN A 213 2.23 -0.70 -17.27
C ASN A 213 3.35 -1.66 -16.91
N LEU A 214 3.49 -1.91 -15.60
CA LEU A 214 4.33 -2.97 -15.06
C LEU A 214 3.50 -3.78 -14.04
N PRO A 215 3.60 -5.11 -14.05
CA PRO A 215 3.08 -5.92 -12.96
C PRO A 215 3.81 -5.59 -11.66
N TYR A 216 3.20 -5.87 -10.51
CA TYR A 216 3.83 -5.54 -9.24
C TYR A 216 5.19 -6.23 -9.04
N THR A 217 5.32 -7.45 -9.55
CA THR A 217 6.59 -8.23 -9.52
C THR A 217 7.74 -7.60 -10.31
N GLU A 218 7.47 -6.58 -11.13
CA GLU A 218 8.46 -5.88 -11.96
C GLU A 218 8.50 -4.37 -11.68
N ILE A 219 7.73 -3.89 -10.70
CA ILE A 219 7.60 -2.45 -10.42
C ILE A 219 8.92 -1.83 -9.92
N ASP A 220 9.80 -2.63 -9.35
CA ASP A 220 11.13 -2.24 -8.95
C ASP A 220 11.99 -1.74 -10.11
N LYS A 221 11.71 -2.19 -11.35
CA LYS A 221 12.37 -1.69 -12.58
C LYS A 221 12.06 -0.19 -12.81
N ALA A 222 10.81 0.23 -12.55
CA ALA A 222 10.46 1.64 -12.60
C ALA A 222 11.15 2.41 -11.47
N TYR A 223 11.12 1.90 -10.25
CA TYR A 223 11.67 2.61 -9.10
C TYR A 223 13.19 2.72 -9.15
N SER A 224 13.91 1.67 -9.50
CA SER A 224 15.36 1.71 -9.64
C SER A 224 15.83 2.35 -10.96
N GLY A 225 14.96 2.46 -11.96
CA GLY A 225 15.30 2.96 -13.30
C GLY A 225 15.35 4.48 -13.43
N TYR A 226 14.84 5.25 -12.47
CA TYR A 226 14.75 6.70 -12.51
C TYR A 226 15.43 7.35 -11.31
N GLU A 227 15.88 8.61 -11.48
CA GLU A 227 16.47 9.41 -10.40
C GLU A 227 15.44 9.81 -9.35
N THR A 228 14.20 10.09 -9.77
CA THR A 228 13.14 10.57 -8.89
C THR A 228 11.82 9.82 -9.15
N GLY A 229 11.16 9.39 -8.08
CA GLY A 229 9.83 8.80 -8.12
C GLY A 229 8.77 9.72 -7.50
N ILE A 230 7.57 9.71 -8.09
CA ILE A 230 6.43 10.47 -7.60
C ILE A 230 5.57 9.57 -6.69
N SER A 231 5.32 10.02 -5.46
CA SER A 231 4.39 9.38 -4.53
C SER A 231 3.19 10.29 -4.27
N LEU A 232 1.98 9.83 -4.60
CA LEU A 232 0.76 10.60 -4.37
C LEU A 232 -0.08 9.97 -3.28
N ASN A 233 -0.50 10.79 -2.34
CA ASN A 233 -1.28 10.41 -1.17
C ASN A 233 -2.71 10.96 -1.26
N ILE A 234 -3.68 10.19 -0.77
CA ILE A 234 -5.09 10.58 -0.70
C ILE A 234 -5.38 11.29 0.63
N VAL A 235 -4.79 10.78 1.71
CA VAL A 235 -5.03 11.29 3.07
C VAL A 235 -4.11 12.47 3.34
N LYS A 236 -4.70 13.67 3.48
CA LYS A 236 -3.93 14.92 3.71
C LYS A 236 -3.57 15.16 5.16
N ASN A 237 -4.52 14.92 6.07
CA ASN A 237 -4.45 15.35 7.46
C ASN A 237 -4.14 14.21 8.44
N GLY A 238 -4.14 12.94 8.01
CA GLY A 238 -3.72 11.81 8.83
C GLY A 238 -2.28 11.94 9.30
N GLN A 239 -1.99 11.45 10.50
CA GLN A 239 -0.65 11.58 11.08
C GLN A 239 0.35 10.62 10.45
N THR A 240 -0.09 9.43 10.04
CA THR A 240 0.82 8.34 9.67
C THR A 240 0.44 7.61 8.39
N MET A 241 -0.76 7.84 7.83
CA MET A 241 -1.16 7.19 6.57
C MET A 241 -0.48 7.84 5.36
N PHE A 242 0.27 7.04 4.63
CA PHE A 242 0.94 7.44 3.39
C PHE A 242 0.81 6.34 2.32
N ALA A 243 1.09 6.69 1.08
CA ALA A 243 1.10 5.70 -0.01
C ALA A 243 2.34 4.80 0.09
N ARG A 244 2.17 3.48 0.10
CA ARG A 244 3.24 2.47 0.19
C ARG A 244 4.42 2.76 -0.76
N ARG A 245 4.16 3.31 -1.94
CA ARG A 245 5.17 3.69 -2.93
C ARG A 245 6.30 4.54 -2.35
N ALA A 246 6.02 5.39 -1.35
CA ALA A 246 7.05 6.22 -0.74
C ALA A 246 8.19 5.36 -0.15
N VAL A 247 7.85 4.33 0.64
CA VAL A 247 8.87 3.45 1.25
C VAL A 247 9.51 2.51 0.22
N GLU A 248 8.79 2.09 -0.81
CA GLU A 248 9.34 1.27 -1.89
C GLU A 248 10.38 2.04 -2.73
N LEU A 249 10.10 3.31 -3.05
CA LEU A 249 11.03 4.21 -3.74
C LEU A 249 12.27 4.49 -2.89
N LEU A 250 12.08 4.88 -1.62
CA LEU A 250 13.20 5.13 -0.69
C LEU A 250 14.06 3.89 -0.50
N ALA A 251 13.45 2.71 -0.32
CA ALA A 251 14.18 1.44 -0.22
C ALA A 251 14.96 1.12 -1.50
N SER A 252 14.49 1.55 -2.68
CA SER A 252 15.20 1.42 -3.95
C SER A 252 16.33 2.44 -4.15
N GLY A 253 16.57 3.32 -3.17
CA GLY A 253 17.54 4.41 -3.27
C GLY A 253 17.13 5.49 -4.27
N THR A 254 15.82 5.66 -4.53
CA THR A 254 15.26 6.63 -5.47
C THR A 254 14.77 7.85 -4.71
N ALA A 255 15.16 9.05 -5.16
CA ALA A 255 14.63 10.29 -4.59
C ALA A 255 13.11 10.35 -4.73
N VAL A 256 12.41 10.88 -3.73
CA VAL A 256 10.94 10.90 -3.71
C VAL A 256 10.44 12.34 -3.69
N VAL A 257 9.53 12.64 -4.63
CA VAL A 257 8.68 13.82 -4.55
C VAL A 257 7.24 13.43 -4.31
N SER A 258 6.55 14.12 -3.45
CA SER A 258 5.18 13.82 -3.03
C SER A 258 4.31 15.07 -2.98
N ASN A 259 3.00 14.92 -3.14
CA ASN A 259 2.10 15.96 -2.69
C ASN A 259 2.21 16.13 -1.17
N TYR A 260 2.08 17.38 -0.71
CA TYR A 260 2.12 17.66 0.72
C TYR A 260 1.02 16.93 1.48
N THR A 261 1.41 16.17 2.50
CA THR A 261 0.52 15.60 3.52
C THR A 261 1.21 15.64 4.88
N ARG A 262 0.41 15.66 5.95
CA ARG A 262 0.95 15.64 7.32
C ARG A 262 1.83 14.42 7.56
N ALA A 263 1.37 13.23 7.14
CA ALA A 263 2.13 11.99 7.31
C ALA A 263 3.49 12.03 6.61
N MET A 264 3.55 12.52 5.37
CA MET A 264 4.81 12.63 4.64
C MET A 264 5.80 13.53 5.37
N ARG A 265 5.32 14.67 5.91
CA ARG A 265 6.17 15.59 6.65
C ARG A 265 6.62 15.05 8.00
N VAL A 266 5.72 14.38 8.73
CA VAL A 266 6.00 13.86 10.08
C VAL A 266 6.94 12.66 10.04
N LEU A 267 6.71 11.72 9.11
CA LEU A 267 7.44 10.44 9.07
C LEU A 267 8.74 10.51 8.28
N PHE A 268 8.79 11.33 7.23
CA PHE A 268 9.92 11.32 6.30
C PHE A 268 10.74 12.63 6.34
N GLY A 269 10.17 13.72 6.85
CA GLY A 269 10.89 14.98 7.00
C GLY A 269 11.54 15.44 5.68
N GLU A 270 12.86 15.57 5.69
CA GLU A 270 13.67 16.00 4.54
C GLU A 270 14.06 14.86 3.58
N LEU A 271 13.72 13.61 3.92
CA LEU A 271 13.96 12.47 3.01
C LEU A 271 13.06 12.49 1.78
N VAL A 272 11.97 13.25 1.82
CA VAL A 272 10.97 13.35 0.75
C VAL A 272 10.67 14.82 0.46
N ASP A 273 10.86 15.24 -0.78
CA ASP A 273 10.43 16.56 -1.23
C ASP A 273 8.90 16.60 -1.30
N THR A 274 8.29 17.51 -0.55
CA THR A 274 6.82 17.66 -0.56
C THR A 274 6.42 18.96 -1.27
N VAL A 275 5.39 18.86 -2.11
CA VAL A 275 4.86 19.97 -2.92
C VAL A 275 3.40 20.22 -2.55
N SER A 276 3.09 21.46 -2.21
CA SER A 276 1.74 21.98 -1.99
C SER A 276 1.21 22.70 -3.24
N LEU A 277 -0.09 22.97 -3.30
CA LEU A 277 -0.69 23.72 -4.40
C LEU A 277 -0.24 25.21 -4.47
N TYR A 278 0.47 25.68 -3.44
CA TYR A 278 0.98 27.07 -3.36
C TYR A 278 2.43 27.19 -3.79
N ASP A 279 3.12 26.06 -4.03
CA ASP A 279 4.52 26.08 -4.43
C ASP A 279 4.62 26.34 -5.94
N ASP A 280 5.55 27.21 -6.33
CA ASP A 280 5.83 27.57 -7.73
C ASP A 280 6.96 26.72 -8.33
N LYS A 281 7.67 25.96 -7.51
CA LYS A 281 8.75 25.04 -7.90
C LYS A 281 8.92 23.90 -6.90
N ILE A 282 9.60 22.84 -7.31
CA ILE A 282 10.00 21.76 -6.43
C ILE A 282 11.29 22.19 -5.71
N HIS A 283 11.19 22.32 -4.39
CA HIS A 283 12.34 22.55 -3.54
C HIS A 283 12.99 21.21 -3.24
N ARG A 284 14.08 20.88 -3.96
CA ARG A 284 14.86 19.69 -3.64
C ARG A 284 15.65 19.92 -2.36
N THR A 285 15.44 19.08 -1.38
CA THR A 285 16.34 18.98 -0.24
C THR A 285 17.65 18.41 -0.80
N SER A 286 18.73 19.19 -0.78
CA SER A 286 20.04 18.73 -1.24
C SER A 286 20.57 17.68 -0.26
N CYS A 287 20.17 16.43 -0.41
CA CYS A 287 20.94 15.33 0.16
C CYS A 287 22.21 15.22 -0.67
N ASP A 288 23.31 15.70 -0.11
CA ASP A 288 24.63 15.46 -0.65
C ASP A 288 24.84 13.94 -0.74
N THR A 289 24.89 13.42 -1.96
CA THR A 289 25.01 11.99 -2.22
C THR A 289 26.41 11.45 -1.90
N SER A 290 27.28 12.28 -1.33
CA SER A 290 28.66 11.90 -0.95
C SER A 290 28.76 11.14 0.38
N GLU A 291 27.64 11.00 1.15
CA GLU A 291 27.61 10.29 2.44
C GLU A 291 26.70 9.04 2.46
N ARG A 292 26.38 8.44 1.31
CA ARG A 292 25.55 7.21 1.26
C ARG A 292 26.37 5.98 0.91
#